data_1fbb3986406bd0ae8afea53d4df3cc1e
#
_entry.id   1fbb3986406bd0ae8afea53d4df3cc1e
#
_cell.length_a   1.000
_cell.length_b   1.000
_cell.length_c   1.000
_cell.angle_alpha   90.00
_cell.angle_beta   90.00
_cell.angle_gamma   90.00
#
_symmetry.space_group_name_H-M   'P 1'
#
loop_
_entity.id
_entity.type
_entity.pdbx_description
1 polymer ?
#
loop_
_entity_poly.entity_id
_entity_poly.type
_entity_poly.pdbx_seq_one_letter_code
_entity_poly.pdbx_strand_id
1 'polypeptide(L)'
;MRKLIATVGAVLVLALGAAPLPATADPYVDNAAIDELFEELRLADNEIEADQISRQIWTYWFTPSDSKLATRMSVAGNFIGEGDLEGSLDELNGIVAEYPDYAEGWNQRATVNYMLNRLDDSLADIEKVLAIEPRHYGALAGRVLIYLKQGKRAEAMRDMIAALAIHPYLGERRFFPELAQDVTHV
;
A
#
# COMPACT_ATOMS: atom_id res chain seq x y z
N MET A 1 32.99 -1.40 58.31
CA MET A 1 32.56 -0.70 57.14
C MET A 1 32.10 -1.75 56.07
N ARG A 2 30.80 -2.06 56.01
CA ARG A 2 30.24 -3.01 55.07
C ARG A 2 29.76 -2.23 53.83
N LYS A 3 30.34 -2.50 52.65
CA LYS A 3 29.91 -1.93 51.39
C LYS A 3 28.68 -2.72 50.90
N LEU A 4 27.53 -2.05 50.80
CA LEU A 4 26.36 -2.57 50.08
C LEU A 4 26.65 -2.44 48.58
N ILE A 5 26.63 -3.58 47.89
CA ILE A 5 26.61 -3.65 46.43
C ILE A 5 25.13 -3.69 46.03
N ALA A 6 24.66 -2.61 45.42
CA ALA A 6 23.32 -2.56 44.83
C ALA A 6 23.37 -3.23 43.44
N THR A 7 22.72 -4.37 43.33
CA THR A 7 22.54 -5.06 42.05
C THR A 7 21.38 -4.38 41.32
N VAL A 8 21.70 -3.64 40.26
CA VAL A 8 20.67 -3.11 39.33
C VAL A 8 20.23 -4.24 38.42
N GLY A 9 19.07 -4.79 38.71
CA GLY A 9 18.42 -5.75 37.81
C GLY A 9 17.89 -5.03 36.57
N ALA A 10 18.45 -5.32 35.40
CA ALA A 10 17.92 -4.89 34.14
C ALA A 10 16.64 -5.69 33.86
N VAL A 11 15.49 -5.03 33.91
CA VAL A 11 14.22 -5.58 33.44
C VAL A 11 14.23 -5.51 31.91
N LEU A 12 14.47 -6.65 31.28
CA LEU A 12 14.33 -6.82 29.84
C LEU A 12 12.82 -6.86 29.52
N VAL A 13 12.27 -5.74 29.11
CA VAL A 13 10.90 -5.69 28.54
C VAL A 13 10.98 -6.29 27.14
N LEU A 14 10.67 -7.56 27.02
CA LEU A 14 10.37 -8.20 25.75
C LEU A 14 9.06 -7.58 25.23
N ALA A 15 9.18 -6.61 24.32
CA ALA A 15 8.06 -6.21 23.49
C ALA A 15 7.69 -7.42 22.61
N LEU A 16 6.68 -8.17 23.04
CA LEU A 16 5.99 -9.10 22.14
C LEU A 16 5.32 -8.23 21.07
N GLY A 17 6.04 -8.02 19.96
CA GLY A 17 5.42 -7.54 18.74
C GLY A 17 4.30 -8.52 18.37
N ALA A 18 3.05 -8.08 18.42
CA ALA A 18 1.96 -8.85 17.85
C ALA A 18 2.36 -9.16 16.40
N ALA A 19 2.44 -10.45 16.07
CA ALA A 19 2.60 -10.86 14.69
C ALA A 19 1.44 -10.22 13.89
N PRO A 20 1.71 -9.61 12.72
CA PRO A 20 0.61 -9.12 11.90
C PRO A 20 -0.34 -10.28 11.67
N LEU A 21 -1.64 -10.00 11.83
CA LEU A 21 -2.66 -10.97 11.46
C LEU A 21 -2.40 -11.36 9.99
N PRO A 22 -2.52 -12.65 9.63
CA PRO A 22 -2.39 -13.04 8.24
C PRO A 22 -3.38 -12.21 7.42
N ALA A 23 -2.89 -11.57 6.38
CA ALA A 23 -3.73 -10.87 5.42
C ALA A 23 -4.80 -11.84 4.94
N THR A 24 -6.05 -11.39 4.90
CA THR A 24 -7.09 -12.14 4.21
C THR A 24 -6.76 -12.03 2.73
N ALA A 25 -6.35 -13.16 2.11
CA ALA A 25 -6.03 -13.16 0.68
C ALA A 25 -7.22 -12.60 -0.11
N ASP A 26 -6.96 -11.69 -1.04
CA ASP A 26 -7.98 -11.13 -1.92
C ASP A 26 -8.56 -12.27 -2.80
N PRO A 27 -9.84 -12.62 -2.65
CA PRO A 27 -10.41 -13.79 -3.35
C PRO A 27 -10.62 -13.55 -4.86
N TYR A 28 -10.42 -12.33 -5.33
CA TYR A 28 -10.68 -11.93 -6.72
C TYR A 28 -9.43 -11.89 -7.59
N VAL A 29 -8.25 -12.10 -7.01
CA VAL A 29 -6.97 -12.10 -7.72
C VAL A 29 -6.21 -13.42 -7.56
N ASP A 30 -5.29 -13.71 -8.48
CA ASP A 30 -4.39 -14.86 -8.34
C ASP A 30 -3.26 -14.53 -7.35
N ASN A 31 -3.51 -14.83 -6.08
CA ASN A 31 -2.55 -14.54 -5.01
C ASN A 31 -1.22 -15.27 -5.19
N ALA A 32 -1.23 -16.50 -5.73
CA ALA A 32 0.01 -17.26 -5.91
C ALA A 32 0.91 -16.60 -6.97
N ALA A 33 0.32 -16.17 -8.10
CA ALA A 33 1.07 -15.45 -9.13
C ALA A 33 1.60 -14.09 -8.63
N ILE A 34 0.80 -13.38 -7.82
CA ILE A 34 1.23 -12.11 -7.20
C ILE A 34 2.36 -12.35 -6.19
N ASP A 35 2.33 -13.41 -5.40
CA ASP A 35 3.37 -13.76 -4.43
C ASP A 35 4.73 -13.96 -5.11
N GLU A 36 4.77 -14.67 -6.25
CA GLU A 36 5.98 -14.82 -7.06
C GLU A 36 6.50 -13.47 -7.58
N LEU A 37 5.61 -12.64 -8.12
CA LEU A 37 5.98 -11.31 -8.62
C LEU A 37 6.49 -10.37 -7.52
N PHE A 38 5.99 -10.46 -6.30
CA PHE A 38 6.51 -9.67 -5.18
C PHE A 38 7.93 -10.09 -4.80
N GLU A 39 8.25 -11.39 -4.85
CA GLU A 39 9.63 -11.84 -4.61
C GLU A 39 10.58 -11.36 -5.73
N GLU A 40 10.14 -11.42 -6.99
CA GLU A 40 10.90 -10.88 -8.11
C GLU A 40 11.09 -9.35 -7.97
N LEU A 41 10.03 -8.61 -7.64
CA LEU A 41 10.08 -7.15 -7.47
C LEU A 41 11.07 -6.72 -6.39
N ARG A 42 11.11 -7.44 -5.28
CA ARG A 42 12.03 -7.19 -4.17
C ARG A 42 13.49 -7.40 -4.56
N LEU A 43 13.75 -8.30 -5.52
CA LEU A 43 15.09 -8.69 -6.00
C LEU A 43 15.50 -7.99 -7.30
N ALA A 44 14.64 -7.10 -7.84
CA ALA A 44 14.91 -6.42 -9.10
C ALA A 44 16.25 -5.65 -9.04
N ASP A 45 17.08 -5.82 -10.05
CA ASP A 45 18.42 -5.23 -10.12
C ASP A 45 18.41 -3.73 -10.49
N ASN A 46 17.32 -3.26 -11.11
CA ASN A 46 17.20 -1.90 -11.60
C ASN A 46 15.73 -1.46 -11.75
N GLU A 47 15.55 -0.15 -11.96
CA GLU A 47 14.23 0.48 -12.10
C GLU A 47 13.42 -0.08 -13.28
N ILE A 48 14.07 -0.38 -14.41
CA ILE A 48 13.37 -0.88 -15.61
C ILE A 48 12.76 -2.25 -15.35
N GLU A 49 13.51 -3.13 -14.72
CA GLU A 49 13.04 -4.45 -14.33
C GLU A 49 11.91 -4.35 -13.29
N ALA A 50 12.13 -3.54 -12.25
CA ALA A 50 11.09 -3.30 -11.23
C ALA A 50 9.80 -2.76 -11.84
N ASP A 51 9.88 -1.85 -12.80
CA ASP A 51 8.72 -1.32 -13.52
C ASP A 51 8.01 -2.40 -14.36
N GLN A 52 8.75 -3.33 -14.97
CA GLN A 52 8.16 -4.43 -15.73
C GLN A 52 7.37 -5.38 -14.83
N ILE A 53 7.94 -5.75 -13.68
CA ILE A 53 7.30 -6.61 -12.70
C ILE A 53 6.09 -5.88 -12.07
N SER A 54 6.27 -4.62 -11.70
CA SER A 54 5.22 -3.78 -11.14
C SER A 54 3.98 -3.71 -12.05
N ARG A 55 4.17 -3.56 -13.39
CA ARG A 55 3.05 -3.58 -14.33
C ARG A 55 2.30 -4.91 -14.36
N GLN A 56 2.99 -6.03 -14.13
CA GLN A 56 2.33 -7.35 -14.04
C GLN A 56 1.49 -7.43 -12.76
N ILE A 57 2.01 -7.01 -11.62
CA ILE A 57 1.27 -6.95 -10.35
C ILE A 57 0.01 -6.09 -10.51
N TRP A 58 0.15 -4.88 -11.09
CA TRP A 58 -0.99 -4.01 -11.37
C TRP A 58 -2.02 -4.67 -12.30
N THR A 59 -1.59 -5.47 -13.29
CA THR A 59 -2.49 -6.20 -14.17
C THR A 59 -3.36 -7.18 -13.38
N TYR A 60 -2.79 -7.93 -12.43
CA TYR A 60 -3.55 -8.83 -11.57
C TYR A 60 -4.54 -8.08 -10.71
N TRP A 61 -4.15 -6.98 -10.08
CA TRP A 61 -5.05 -6.18 -9.26
C TRP A 61 -6.20 -5.57 -10.06
N PHE A 62 -5.94 -5.08 -11.28
CA PHE A 62 -6.96 -4.47 -12.14
C PHE A 62 -7.82 -5.45 -12.93
N THR A 63 -7.46 -6.73 -12.95
CA THR A 63 -8.17 -7.75 -13.74
C THR A 63 -8.70 -8.85 -12.80
N PRO A 64 -9.73 -8.54 -11.98
CA PRO A 64 -10.29 -9.52 -11.07
C PRO A 64 -10.93 -10.69 -11.83
N SER A 65 -10.95 -11.87 -11.21
CA SER A 65 -11.50 -13.09 -11.78
C SER A 65 -13.03 -13.04 -12.00
N ASP A 66 -13.73 -12.20 -11.25
CA ASP A 66 -15.16 -11.94 -11.41
C ASP A 66 -15.41 -10.97 -12.56
N SER A 67 -16.08 -11.44 -13.62
CA SER A 67 -16.32 -10.64 -14.83
C SER A 67 -17.24 -9.45 -14.63
N LYS A 68 -18.19 -9.52 -13.69
CA LYS A 68 -19.07 -8.41 -13.33
C LYS A 68 -18.25 -7.32 -12.61
N LEU A 69 -17.42 -7.72 -11.67
CA LEU A 69 -16.51 -6.81 -10.96
C LEU A 69 -15.54 -6.15 -11.96
N ALA A 70 -14.91 -6.91 -12.85
CA ALA A 70 -14.02 -6.38 -13.89
C ALA A 70 -14.72 -5.33 -14.77
N THR A 71 -15.97 -5.58 -15.15
CA THR A 71 -16.77 -4.63 -15.94
C THR A 71 -17.01 -3.35 -15.14
N ARG A 72 -17.40 -3.45 -13.89
CA ARG A 72 -17.67 -2.31 -13.01
C ARG A 72 -16.42 -1.47 -12.77
N MET A 73 -15.26 -2.12 -12.54
CA MET A 73 -13.97 -1.43 -12.40
C MET A 73 -13.62 -0.65 -13.67
N SER A 74 -13.87 -1.24 -14.84
CA SER A 74 -13.69 -0.54 -16.12
C SER A 74 -14.60 0.69 -16.25
N VAL A 75 -15.86 0.60 -15.82
CA VAL A 75 -16.79 1.75 -15.80
C VAL A 75 -16.27 2.85 -14.88
N ALA A 76 -15.87 2.52 -13.67
CA ALA A 76 -15.29 3.49 -12.73
C ALA A 76 -14.05 4.18 -13.31
N GLY A 77 -13.16 3.40 -13.96
CA GLY A 77 -11.96 3.93 -14.64
C GLY A 77 -12.29 4.87 -15.80
N ASN A 78 -13.35 4.59 -16.57
CA ASN A 78 -13.79 5.46 -17.65
C ASN A 78 -14.26 6.82 -17.11
N PHE A 79 -15.04 6.85 -16.02
CA PHE A 79 -15.43 8.10 -15.36
C PHE A 79 -14.22 8.91 -14.92
N ILE A 80 -13.17 8.27 -14.36
CA ILE A 80 -11.92 8.96 -14.02
C ILE A 80 -11.28 9.58 -15.28
N GLY A 81 -11.22 8.81 -16.38
CA GLY A 81 -10.64 9.25 -17.65
C GLY A 81 -11.39 10.43 -18.28
N GLU A 82 -12.69 10.53 -18.05
CA GLU A 82 -13.57 11.63 -18.49
C GLU A 82 -13.55 12.82 -17.52
N GLY A 83 -12.93 12.68 -16.34
CA GLY A 83 -12.89 13.70 -15.30
C GLY A 83 -14.15 13.73 -14.43
N ASP A 84 -15.07 12.79 -14.60
CA ASP A 84 -16.26 12.64 -13.76
C ASP A 84 -15.92 11.85 -12.50
N LEU A 85 -15.25 12.54 -11.55
CA LEU A 85 -14.82 11.94 -10.29
C LEU A 85 -15.99 11.54 -9.38
N GLU A 86 -17.11 12.26 -9.43
CA GLU A 86 -18.29 11.92 -8.62
C GLU A 86 -19.00 10.68 -9.20
N GLY A 87 -19.12 10.56 -10.52
CA GLY A 87 -19.65 9.36 -11.17
C GLY A 87 -18.79 8.13 -10.88
N SER A 88 -17.46 8.28 -10.91
CA SER A 88 -16.55 7.22 -10.50
C SER A 88 -16.74 6.83 -9.02
N LEU A 89 -16.87 7.81 -8.14
CA LEU A 89 -17.08 7.57 -6.70
C LEU A 89 -18.37 6.80 -6.43
N ASP A 90 -19.46 7.13 -7.13
CA ASP A 90 -20.74 6.43 -7.00
C ASP A 90 -20.62 4.96 -7.43
N GLU A 91 -19.94 4.67 -8.55
CA GLU A 91 -19.68 3.30 -8.98
C GLU A 91 -18.78 2.54 -8.00
N LEU A 92 -17.69 3.17 -7.53
CA LEU A 92 -16.78 2.59 -6.55
C LEU A 92 -17.44 2.33 -5.19
N ASN A 93 -18.37 3.19 -4.75
CA ASN A 93 -19.18 2.95 -3.56
C ASN A 93 -19.97 1.64 -3.68
N GLY A 94 -20.57 1.40 -4.86
CA GLY A 94 -21.27 0.16 -5.13
C GLY A 94 -20.32 -1.05 -5.17
N ILE A 95 -19.11 -0.89 -5.72
CA ILE A 95 -18.10 -1.96 -5.79
C ILE A 95 -17.67 -2.37 -4.39
N VAL A 96 -17.22 -1.45 -3.53
CA VAL A 96 -16.73 -1.80 -2.19
C VAL A 96 -17.84 -2.32 -1.25
N ALA A 97 -19.11 -1.99 -1.53
CA ALA A 97 -20.24 -2.54 -0.80
C ALA A 97 -20.55 -3.99 -1.21
N GLU A 98 -20.43 -4.32 -2.48
CA GLU A 98 -20.71 -5.66 -3.01
C GLU A 98 -19.49 -6.60 -2.90
N TYR A 99 -18.26 -6.05 -3.02
CA TYR A 99 -17.00 -6.78 -3.03
C TYR A 99 -16.04 -6.24 -1.94
N PRO A 100 -16.39 -6.35 -0.64
CA PRO A 100 -15.64 -5.71 0.45
C PRO A 100 -14.22 -6.28 0.64
N ASP A 101 -13.95 -7.48 0.11
CA ASP A 101 -12.65 -8.16 0.20
C ASP A 101 -11.77 -7.93 -1.06
N TYR A 102 -12.19 -7.07 -2.00
CA TYR A 102 -11.42 -6.69 -3.17
C TYR A 102 -10.60 -5.43 -2.89
N ALA A 103 -9.29 -5.60 -2.71
CA ALA A 103 -8.39 -4.52 -2.30
C ALA A 103 -8.35 -3.35 -3.29
N GLU A 104 -8.28 -3.64 -4.61
CA GLU A 104 -8.16 -2.59 -5.62
C GLU A 104 -9.42 -1.73 -5.74
N GLY A 105 -10.59 -2.25 -5.41
CA GLY A 105 -11.82 -1.44 -5.33
C GLY A 105 -11.70 -0.31 -4.30
N TRP A 106 -11.18 -0.63 -3.13
CA TRP A 106 -10.89 0.35 -2.08
C TRP A 106 -9.78 1.31 -2.51
N ASN A 107 -8.72 0.81 -3.16
CA ASN A 107 -7.60 1.62 -3.63
C ASN A 107 -8.03 2.65 -4.69
N GLN A 108 -8.87 2.26 -5.63
CA GLN A 108 -9.43 3.19 -6.61
C GLN A 108 -10.31 4.24 -5.96
N ARG A 109 -11.14 3.86 -4.98
CA ARG A 109 -11.96 4.82 -4.24
C ARG A 109 -11.11 5.78 -3.42
N ALA A 110 -10.04 5.29 -2.78
CA ALA A 110 -9.07 6.14 -2.09
C ALA A 110 -8.43 7.17 -3.04
N THR A 111 -8.08 6.73 -4.24
CA THR A 111 -7.49 7.61 -5.27
C THR A 111 -8.48 8.70 -5.69
N VAL A 112 -9.73 8.37 -5.95
CA VAL A 112 -10.77 9.34 -6.30
C VAL A 112 -11.03 10.31 -5.14
N ASN A 113 -11.13 9.81 -3.89
CA ASN A 113 -11.26 10.65 -2.70
C ASN A 113 -10.07 11.62 -2.55
N TYR A 114 -8.83 11.16 -2.81
CA TYR A 114 -7.65 12.03 -2.82
C TYR A 114 -7.74 13.13 -3.88
N MET A 115 -8.18 12.80 -5.11
CA MET A 115 -8.37 13.77 -6.19
C MET A 115 -9.45 14.80 -5.85
N LEU A 116 -10.50 14.39 -5.15
CA LEU A 116 -11.55 15.27 -4.62
C LEU A 116 -11.14 16.04 -3.35
N ASN A 117 -9.89 15.87 -2.88
CA ASN A 117 -9.38 16.44 -1.63
C ASN A 117 -10.13 15.97 -0.37
N ARG A 118 -10.77 14.81 -0.41
CA ARG A 118 -11.42 14.13 0.72
C ARG A 118 -10.39 13.23 1.42
N LEU A 119 -9.39 13.85 2.06
CA LEU A 119 -8.18 13.14 2.52
C LEU A 119 -8.48 12.11 3.61
N ASP A 120 -9.42 12.38 4.51
CA ASP A 120 -9.78 11.47 5.60
C ASP A 120 -10.51 10.23 5.07
N ASP A 121 -11.40 10.39 4.08
CA ASP A 121 -12.06 9.28 3.41
C ASP A 121 -11.04 8.42 2.64
N SER A 122 -10.09 9.07 1.96
CA SER A 122 -9.00 8.39 1.27
C SER A 122 -8.14 7.56 2.24
N LEU A 123 -7.78 8.11 3.41
CA LEU A 123 -7.04 7.38 4.44
C LEU A 123 -7.82 6.17 4.97
N ALA A 124 -9.12 6.31 5.20
CA ALA A 124 -9.97 5.22 5.67
C ALA A 124 -10.04 4.08 4.65
N ASP A 125 -10.10 4.41 3.36
CA ASP A 125 -10.07 3.42 2.27
C ASP A 125 -8.71 2.72 2.17
N ILE A 126 -7.59 3.46 2.28
CA ILE A 126 -6.24 2.89 2.30
C ILE A 126 -6.06 1.90 3.46
N GLU A 127 -6.64 2.17 4.63
CA GLU A 127 -6.63 1.22 5.74
C GLU A 127 -7.31 -0.10 5.38
N LYS A 128 -8.40 -0.06 4.59
CA LYS A 128 -9.06 -1.27 4.08
C LYS A 128 -8.18 -2.02 3.08
N VAL A 129 -7.55 -1.30 2.15
CA VAL A 129 -6.59 -1.91 1.20
C VAL A 129 -5.51 -2.66 1.95
N LEU A 130 -4.83 -2.01 2.91
CA LEU A 130 -3.69 -2.57 3.62
C LEU A 130 -4.08 -3.67 4.63
N ALA A 131 -5.35 -3.76 5.02
CA ALA A 131 -5.86 -4.87 5.80
C ALA A 131 -6.05 -6.14 4.94
N ILE A 132 -6.39 -5.99 3.65
CA ILE A 132 -6.57 -7.10 2.69
C ILE A 132 -5.21 -7.48 2.09
N GLU A 133 -4.47 -6.52 1.52
CA GLU A 133 -3.14 -6.69 0.93
C GLU A 133 -2.13 -5.74 1.57
N PRO A 134 -1.41 -6.17 2.60
CA PRO A 134 -0.42 -5.34 3.28
C PRO A 134 0.76 -4.90 2.41
N ARG A 135 0.99 -5.60 1.29
CA ARG A 135 2.05 -5.30 0.32
C ARG A 135 1.60 -4.35 -0.79
N HIS A 136 0.41 -3.78 -0.67
CA HIS A 136 -0.10 -2.86 -1.69
C HIS A 136 0.69 -1.56 -1.69
N TYR A 137 1.86 -1.57 -2.37
CA TYR A 137 2.78 -0.43 -2.40
C TYR A 137 2.15 0.85 -2.97
N GLY A 138 1.18 0.74 -3.89
CA GLY A 138 0.43 1.89 -4.40
C GLY A 138 -0.40 2.58 -3.31
N ALA A 139 -1.06 1.81 -2.44
CA ALA A 139 -1.81 2.34 -1.30
C ALA A 139 -0.87 2.99 -0.27
N LEU A 140 0.28 2.35 0.04
CA LEU A 140 1.30 2.95 0.89
C LEU A 140 1.81 4.28 0.30
N ALA A 141 2.13 4.33 -1.00
CA ALA A 141 2.55 5.54 -1.69
C ALA A 141 1.47 6.62 -1.67
N GLY A 142 0.21 6.26 -1.88
CA GLY A 142 -0.93 7.18 -1.74
C GLY A 142 -1.02 7.77 -0.33
N ARG A 143 -0.84 6.97 0.71
CA ARG A 143 -0.85 7.43 2.11
C ARG A 143 0.34 8.34 2.43
N VAL A 144 1.52 8.06 1.86
CA VAL A 144 2.68 8.96 1.89
C VAL A 144 2.31 10.35 1.37
N LEU A 145 1.68 10.44 0.20
CA LEU A 145 1.29 11.73 -0.41
C LEU A 145 0.29 12.48 0.47
N ILE A 146 -0.67 11.78 1.08
CA ILE A 146 -1.64 12.39 1.99
C ILE A 146 -0.94 12.94 3.23
N TYR A 147 -0.06 12.16 3.87
CA TYR A 147 0.67 12.60 5.06
C TYR A 147 1.60 13.77 4.77
N LEU A 148 2.28 13.79 3.62
CA LEU A 148 3.07 14.95 3.18
C LEU A 148 2.19 16.20 3.03
N LYS A 149 1.02 16.06 2.42
CA LYS A 149 0.05 17.16 2.26
C LYS A 149 -0.47 17.69 3.60
N GLN A 150 -0.58 16.81 4.60
CA GLN A 150 -0.96 17.16 5.97
C GLN A 150 0.22 17.65 6.84
N GLY A 151 1.45 17.73 6.32
CA GLY A 151 2.65 18.07 7.08
C GLY A 151 3.13 16.99 8.06
N LYS A 152 2.59 15.77 7.98
CA LYS A 152 2.91 14.63 8.82
C LYS A 152 4.11 13.84 8.24
N ARG A 153 5.29 14.49 8.21
CA ARG A 153 6.48 13.93 7.55
C ARG A 153 6.96 12.61 8.18
N ALA A 154 6.83 12.46 9.51
CA ALA A 154 7.29 11.24 10.19
C ALA A 154 6.42 10.02 9.82
N GLU A 155 5.10 10.21 9.69
CA GLU A 155 4.15 9.21 9.22
C GLU A 155 4.42 8.86 7.76
N ALA A 156 4.61 9.86 6.90
CA ALA A 156 4.95 9.67 5.50
C ALA A 156 6.27 8.90 5.33
N MET A 157 7.28 9.19 6.14
CA MET A 157 8.56 8.48 6.12
C MET A 157 8.41 7.00 6.48
N ARG A 158 7.61 6.67 7.51
CA ARG A 158 7.37 5.27 7.90
C ARG A 158 6.72 4.48 6.77
N ASP A 159 5.71 5.05 6.11
CA ASP A 159 5.04 4.41 4.99
C ASP A 159 5.96 4.29 3.76
N MET A 160 6.80 5.30 3.52
CA MET A 160 7.78 5.25 2.43
C MET A 160 8.81 4.13 2.64
N ILE A 161 9.32 3.97 3.86
CA ILE A 161 10.23 2.86 4.20
C ILE A 161 9.53 1.51 3.98
N ALA A 162 8.27 1.37 4.43
CA ALA A 162 7.50 0.15 4.22
C ALA A 162 7.26 -0.13 2.72
N ALA A 163 6.92 0.90 1.94
CA ALA A 163 6.71 0.78 0.50
C ALA A 163 8.00 0.40 -0.24
N LEU A 164 9.15 0.99 0.12
CA LEU A 164 10.45 0.67 -0.47
C LEU A 164 10.94 -0.73 -0.12
N ALA A 165 10.55 -1.29 1.01
CA ALA A 165 10.83 -2.68 1.35
C ALA A 165 10.11 -3.68 0.43
N ILE A 166 9.01 -3.25 -0.22
CA ILE A 166 8.23 -4.04 -1.18
C ILE A 166 8.69 -3.74 -2.61
N HIS A 167 8.76 -2.46 -2.96
CA HIS A 167 9.15 -1.96 -4.28
C HIS A 167 10.33 -0.99 -4.17
N PRO A 168 11.58 -1.45 -4.32
CA PRO A 168 12.79 -0.65 -4.03
C PRO A 168 12.95 0.62 -4.89
N TYR A 169 12.27 0.67 -6.04
CA TYR A 169 12.40 1.74 -7.04
C TYR A 169 11.18 2.66 -7.13
N LEU A 170 10.33 2.72 -6.09
CA LEU A 170 9.18 3.63 -6.10
C LEU A 170 9.58 5.09 -6.30
N GLY A 171 8.90 5.76 -7.24
CA GLY A 171 9.19 7.13 -7.63
C GLY A 171 8.98 8.17 -6.52
N GLU A 172 8.10 7.90 -5.56
CA GLU A 172 7.82 8.73 -4.39
C GLU A 172 9.03 8.87 -3.46
N ARG A 173 10.02 7.98 -3.57
CA ARG A 173 11.31 8.09 -2.88
C ARG A 173 11.97 9.46 -3.08
N ARG A 174 11.76 10.12 -4.23
CA ARG A 174 12.28 11.46 -4.51
C ARG A 174 11.88 12.53 -3.47
N PHE A 175 10.79 12.33 -2.74
CA PHE A 175 10.36 13.22 -1.65
C PHE A 175 11.17 13.02 -0.36
N PHE A 176 12.02 12.00 -0.30
CA PHE A 176 12.83 11.59 0.84
C PHE A 176 14.29 11.38 0.44
N PRO A 177 15.03 12.47 0.12
CA PRO A 177 16.43 12.35 -0.29
C PRO A 177 17.31 11.66 0.76
N GLU A 178 16.92 11.68 2.03
CA GLU A 178 17.56 10.95 3.12
C GLU A 178 17.53 9.43 2.97
N LEU A 179 16.57 8.86 2.21
CA LEU A 179 16.49 7.45 1.89
C LEU A 179 17.30 7.05 0.64
N ALA A 180 17.91 8.03 -0.04
CA ALA A 180 18.68 7.78 -1.26
C ALA A 180 20.05 7.12 -1.00
N GLN A 181 20.51 7.08 0.25
CA GLN A 181 21.89 6.68 0.61
C GLN A 181 22.05 5.18 0.92
N ASP A 182 20.96 4.42 1.08
CA ASP A 182 21.03 3.04 1.56
C ASP A 182 20.96 1.94 0.48
N VAL A 183 21.01 2.30 -0.82
CA VAL A 183 21.10 1.32 -1.91
C VAL A 183 22.54 1.21 -2.40
N THR A 184 23.48 1.05 -1.50
CA THR A 184 24.78 0.46 -1.82
C THR A 184 24.67 -1.02 -1.49
N HIS A 185 24.57 -1.83 -2.54
CA HIS A 185 24.70 -3.27 -2.47
C HIS A 185 25.94 -3.64 -1.66
N VAL A 186 25.74 -4.35 -0.55
CA VAL A 186 26.80 -5.10 0.15
C VAL A 186 26.70 -6.55 -0.31
#